data_447f386ef5a15add182148b3e2b61bf6
#
_entry.id   447f386ef5a15add182148b3e2b61bf6
#
_cell.length_a   1.000
_cell.length_b   1.000
_cell.length_c   1.000
_cell.angle_alpha   90.00
_cell.angle_beta   90.00
_cell.angle_gamma   90.00
#
_symmetry.space_group_name_H-M   'P 1'
#
loop_
_entity.id
_entity.type
_entity.pdbx_description
1 polymer ?
#
loop_
_entity_poly.entity_id
_entity_poly.type
_entity_poly.pdbx_seq_one_letter_code
_entity_poly.pdbx_strand_id
1 'polypeptide(L)'
;LPQRAPTLAADGRPFQSPDVMAPHWQAILCDLDGCLISGEVALPGVQAFCRSIGERLWIVSNNSTDSPASLGARLRDLGLPIADERLILAGAEAVRALSQRAPAAPVALFASPTLIAYAERLGLEVSEQEPDTVLLCRDVGFDYAALRRILGLLEAGAELVVANPDVSHPSLAGTPVPETGALLAAIRSIRPRQRFHVIGKPEPHLFAIAMARAGTTADRALMIGDNEATDGAGADALGMAFLRVVPNLGLGHLLGDATC
;
A
#
# COMPACT_ATOMS: atom_id res chain seq x y z
N LEU A 1 -23.61 21.96 10.95
CA LEU A 1 -22.39 22.00 10.16
C LEU A 1 -22.78 22.34 8.73
N PRO A 2 -22.13 23.31 8.05
CA PRO A 2 -22.50 23.67 6.68
C PRO A 2 -22.14 22.49 5.75
N GLN A 3 -23.12 22.05 4.97
CA GLN A 3 -22.92 21.12 3.85
C GLN A 3 -21.92 21.75 2.88
N ARG A 4 -20.78 21.09 2.65
CA ARG A 4 -19.87 21.48 1.57
C ARG A 4 -20.63 21.37 0.23
N ALA A 5 -20.55 22.42 -0.57
CA ALA A 5 -21.06 22.41 -1.94
C ALA A 5 -20.45 21.23 -2.72
N PRO A 6 -21.21 20.54 -3.57
CA PRO A 6 -20.67 19.45 -4.37
C PRO A 6 -19.52 19.95 -5.24
N THR A 7 -18.42 19.22 -5.24
CA THR A 7 -17.30 19.48 -6.16
C THR A 7 -17.82 19.28 -7.57
N LEU A 8 -17.67 20.27 -8.45
CA LEU A 8 -18.07 20.18 -9.85
C LEU A 8 -16.96 19.52 -10.67
N ALA A 9 -17.30 18.62 -11.57
CA ALA A 9 -16.39 18.13 -12.59
C ALA A 9 -15.98 19.28 -13.54
N ALA A 10 -14.91 19.08 -14.31
CA ALA A 10 -14.38 20.09 -15.23
C ALA A 10 -15.42 20.59 -16.27
N ASP A 11 -16.51 19.83 -16.50
CA ASP A 11 -17.64 20.17 -17.39
C ASP A 11 -18.80 20.87 -16.68
N GLY A 12 -18.64 21.25 -15.39
CA GLY A 12 -19.66 21.94 -14.60
C GLY A 12 -20.81 21.08 -14.08
N ARG A 13 -20.77 19.75 -14.26
CA ARG A 13 -21.77 18.83 -13.71
C ARG A 13 -21.43 18.47 -12.26
N PRO A 14 -22.44 18.13 -11.41
CA PRO A 14 -22.16 17.55 -10.10
C PRO A 14 -21.30 16.31 -10.28
N PHE A 15 -20.21 16.20 -9.54
CA PHE A 15 -19.38 14.99 -9.54
C PHE A 15 -20.23 13.84 -9.03
N GLN A 16 -20.72 13.01 -9.94
CA GLN A 16 -21.35 11.74 -9.57
C GLN A 16 -20.23 10.77 -9.23
N SER A 17 -20.27 10.21 -8.01
CA SER A 17 -19.37 9.13 -7.64
C SER A 17 -19.40 8.05 -8.73
N PRO A 18 -18.23 7.57 -9.22
CA PRO A 18 -18.22 6.54 -10.24
C PRO A 18 -18.99 5.31 -9.76
N ASP A 19 -19.86 4.79 -10.62
CA ASP A 19 -20.54 3.52 -10.36
C ASP A 19 -19.49 2.41 -10.38
N VAL A 20 -19.17 1.88 -9.21
CA VAL A 20 -18.16 0.83 -9.01
C VAL A 20 -18.55 -0.45 -9.75
N MET A 21 -19.84 -0.69 -9.93
CA MET A 21 -20.36 -1.87 -10.63
C MET A 21 -20.36 -1.72 -12.15
N ALA A 22 -20.07 -0.52 -12.68
CA ALA A 22 -20.08 -0.27 -14.11
C ALA A 22 -19.16 -1.25 -14.86
N PRO A 23 -19.64 -1.84 -15.98
CA PRO A 23 -18.95 -2.92 -16.68
C PRO A 23 -17.68 -2.46 -17.42
N HIS A 24 -17.46 -1.16 -17.58
CA HIS A 24 -16.26 -0.63 -18.23
C HIS A 24 -15.03 -0.72 -17.34
N TRP A 25 -15.20 -0.80 -15.99
CA TRP A 25 -14.08 -1.02 -15.09
C TRP A 25 -13.59 -2.47 -15.19
N GLN A 26 -12.39 -2.65 -15.70
CA GLN A 26 -11.73 -3.96 -15.83
C GLN A 26 -10.99 -4.34 -14.55
N ALA A 27 -10.51 -3.35 -13.80
CA ALA A 27 -9.92 -3.53 -12.48
C ALA A 27 -10.45 -2.49 -11.48
N ILE A 28 -10.73 -2.95 -10.28
CA ILE A 28 -11.02 -2.13 -9.11
C ILE A 28 -9.84 -2.27 -8.17
N LEU A 29 -9.01 -1.25 -8.11
CA LEU A 29 -7.92 -1.15 -7.15
C LEU A 29 -8.49 -0.60 -5.85
N CYS A 30 -8.23 -1.25 -4.74
CA CYS A 30 -8.77 -0.82 -3.45
C CYS A 30 -7.65 -0.75 -2.42
N ASP A 31 -7.63 0.31 -1.63
CA ASP A 31 -6.80 0.34 -0.44
C ASP A 31 -7.29 -0.68 0.59
N LEU A 32 -6.42 -1.04 1.52
CA LEU A 32 -6.69 -2.06 2.53
C LEU A 32 -7.19 -1.45 3.83
N ASP A 33 -6.31 -0.69 4.50
CA ASP A 33 -6.57 -0.14 5.83
C ASP A 33 -7.52 1.04 5.76
N GLY A 34 -8.58 1.04 6.58
CA GLY A 34 -9.63 2.06 6.50
C GLY A 34 -10.69 1.81 5.42
N CYS A 35 -10.41 0.94 4.43
CA CYS A 35 -11.33 0.59 3.35
C CYS A 35 -11.94 -0.80 3.52
N LEU A 36 -11.13 -1.84 3.66
CA LEU A 36 -11.57 -3.22 3.82
C LEU A 36 -11.46 -3.71 5.26
N ILE A 37 -10.39 -3.31 5.93
CA ILE A 37 -10.12 -3.71 7.31
C ILE A 37 -9.77 -2.48 8.17
N SER A 38 -9.90 -2.65 9.48
CA SER A 38 -9.33 -1.78 10.49
C SER A 38 -8.63 -2.66 11.53
N GLY A 39 -7.30 -2.69 11.51
CA GLY A 39 -6.50 -3.63 12.29
C GLY A 39 -6.83 -5.09 11.92
N GLU A 40 -7.34 -5.86 12.89
CA GLU A 40 -7.69 -7.27 12.73
C GLU A 40 -9.19 -7.51 12.44
N VAL A 41 -9.93 -6.48 12.02
CA VAL A 41 -11.38 -6.57 11.84
C VAL A 41 -11.78 -6.16 10.44
N ALA A 42 -12.61 -6.99 9.77
CA ALA A 42 -13.23 -6.65 8.50
C ALA A 42 -14.31 -5.57 8.70
N LEU A 43 -14.31 -4.54 7.85
CA LEU A 43 -15.26 -3.44 7.93
C LEU A 43 -16.66 -3.86 7.43
N PRO A 44 -17.73 -3.11 7.79
CA PRO A 44 -19.08 -3.44 7.41
C PRO A 44 -19.29 -3.56 5.88
N GLY A 45 -19.94 -4.65 5.44
CA GLY A 45 -20.34 -4.88 4.05
C GLY A 45 -19.21 -5.27 3.10
N VAL A 46 -17.94 -5.33 3.55
CA VAL A 46 -16.79 -5.62 2.67
C VAL A 46 -16.81 -7.04 2.12
N GLN A 47 -17.34 -8.03 2.85
CA GLN A 47 -17.48 -9.39 2.31
C GLN A 47 -18.44 -9.42 1.11
N ALA A 48 -19.57 -8.70 1.17
CA ALA A 48 -20.49 -8.58 0.06
C ALA A 48 -19.83 -7.83 -1.10
N PHE A 49 -19.13 -6.73 -0.81
CA PHE A 49 -18.37 -5.97 -1.79
C PHE A 49 -17.35 -6.84 -2.52
N CYS A 50 -16.47 -7.56 -1.80
CA CYS A 50 -15.47 -8.43 -2.39
C CYS A 50 -16.11 -9.51 -3.29
N ARG A 51 -17.22 -10.13 -2.86
CA ARG A 51 -17.94 -11.10 -3.68
C ARG A 51 -18.52 -10.50 -4.95
N SER A 52 -19.09 -9.29 -4.87
CA SER A 52 -19.72 -8.62 -6.01
C SER A 52 -18.70 -8.14 -7.05
N ILE A 53 -17.55 -7.62 -6.61
CA ILE A 53 -16.46 -7.21 -7.50
C ILE A 53 -15.75 -8.44 -8.07
N GLY A 54 -15.58 -9.49 -7.25
CA GLY A 54 -14.98 -10.74 -7.67
C GLY A 54 -13.54 -10.57 -8.17
N GLU A 55 -13.27 -11.15 -9.34
CA GLU A 55 -11.92 -11.18 -9.91
C GLU A 55 -11.39 -9.82 -10.38
N ARG A 56 -12.22 -8.79 -10.47
CA ARG A 56 -11.79 -7.44 -10.79
C ARG A 56 -11.10 -6.72 -9.62
N LEU A 57 -11.22 -7.26 -8.38
CA LEU A 57 -10.67 -6.63 -7.18
C LEU A 57 -9.17 -6.89 -7.05
N TRP A 58 -8.41 -5.81 -6.86
CA TRP A 58 -6.98 -5.78 -6.58
C TRP A 58 -6.72 -4.93 -5.34
N ILE A 59 -5.93 -5.40 -4.42
CA ILE A 59 -5.56 -4.62 -3.23
C ILE A 59 -4.24 -3.93 -3.49
N VAL A 60 -4.21 -2.61 -3.29
CA VAL A 60 -3.01 -1.78 -3.47
C VAL A 60 -2.76 -1.04 -2.16
N SER A 61 -1.83 -1.56 -1.36
CA SER A 61 -1.61 -1.10 0.01
C SER A 61 -0.16 -0.71 0.29
N ASN A 62 0.01 0.32 1.12
CA ASN A 62 1.31 0.71 1.70
C ASN A 62 1.80 -0.25 2.80
N ASN A 63 1.11 -1.39 3.02
CA ASN A 63 1.58 -2.42 3.94
C ASN A 63 3.02 -2.83 3.62
N SER A 64 3.88 -2.72 4.62
CA SER A 64 5.30 -3.09 4.53
C SER A 64 5.72 -4.04 5.65
N THR A 65 4.76 -4.83 6.15
CA THR A 65 4.93 -5.79 7.23
C THR A 65 4.68 -7.22 6.75
N ASP A 66 3.67 -7.40 5.88
CA ASP A 66 3.21 -8.70 5.42
C ASP A 66 3.81 -9.11 4.06
N SER A 67 3.92 -10.41 3.84
CA SER A 67 3.99 -10.99 2.49
C SER A 67 2.56 -11.14 1.92
N PRO A 68 2.38 -11.27 0.59
CA PRO A 68 1.07 -11.58 0.03
C PRO A 68 0.42 -12.83 0.64
N ALA A 69 1.20 -13.88 0.92
CA ALA A 69 0.69 -15.10 1.51
C ALA A 69 0.23 -14.93 2.97
N SER A 70 0.99 -14.17 3.81
CA SER A 70 0.60 -13.93 5.21
C SER A 70 -0.65 -13.05 5.30
N LEU A 71 -0.71 -11.97 4.51
CA LEU A 71 -1.90 -11.13 4.47
C LEU A 71 -3.10 -11.88 3.89
N GLY A 72 -2.91 -12.64 2.81
CA GLY A 72 -3.97 -13.44 2.18
C GLY A 72 -4.59 -14.46 3.14
N ALA A 73 -3.77 -15.13 3.97
CA ALA A 73 -4.26 -16.03 5.03
C ALA A 73 -5.15 -15.26 6.02
N ARG A 74 -4.66 -14.13 6.54
CA ARG A 74 -5.41 -13.27 7.47
C ARG A 74 -6.72 -12.74 6.86
N LEU A 75 -6.72 -12.33 5.60
CA LEU A 75 -7.93 -11.86 4.91
C LEU A 75 -8.95 -13.00 4.73
N ARG A 76 -8.51 -14.20 4.42
CA ARG A 76 -9.40 -15.39 4.34
C ARG A 76 -10.07 -15.69 5.68
N ASP A 77 -9.32 -15.59 6.79
CA ASP A 77 -9.88 -15.77 8.14
C ASP A 77 -10.94 -14.70 8.48
N LEU A 78 -10.84 -13.52 7.90
CA LEU A 78 -11.84 -12.45 7.98
C LEU A 78 -13.01 -12.60 6.99
N GLY A 79 -13.05 -13.68 6.22
CA GLY A 79 -14.07 -13.92 5.19
C GLY A 79 -13.89 -13.09 3.92
N LEU A 80 -12.67 -12.63 3.64
CA LEU A 80 -12.27 -11.89 2.45
C LEU A 80 -11.38 -12.77 1.56
N PRO A 81 -11.93 -13.63 0.68
CA PRO A 81 -11.16 -14.60 -0.09
C PRO A 81 -10.47 -13.96 -1.29
N ILE A 82 -9.53 -13.06 -1.03
CA ILE A 82 -8.73 -12.39 -2.05
C ILE A 82 -7.50 -13.26 -2.33
N ALA A 83 -7.24 -13.54 -3.61
CA ALA A 83 -6.10 -14.33 -4.03
C ALA A 83 -4.77 -13.57 -3.78
N ASP A 84 -3.73 -14.30 -3.35
CA ASP A 84 -2.46 -13.71 -2.93
C ASP A 84 -1.79 -12.88 -4.05
N GLU A 85 -1.93 -13.28 -5.31
CA GLU A 85 -1.40 -12.57 -6.49
C GLU A 85 -2.09 -11.22 -6.75
N ARG A 86 -3.25 -10.97 -6.14
CA ARG A 86 -4.00 -9.71 -6.22
C ARG A 86 -3.69 -8.76 -5.07
N LEU A 87 -2.78 -9.13 -4.18
CA LEU A 87 -2.30 -8.31 -3.07
C LEU A 87 -1.00 -7.62 -3.48
N ILE A 88 -1.10 -6.35 -3.83
CA ILE A 88 0.04 -5.50 -4.22
C ILE A 88 0.45 -4.69 -3.00
N LEU A 89 1.49 -5.14 -2.30
CA LEU A 89 1.92 -4.60 -1.02
C LEU A 89 3.27 -3.90 -1.17
N ALA A 90 3.41 -2.69 -0.65
CA ALA A 90 4.62 -1.87 -0.82
C ALA A 90 5.90 -2.59 -0.40
N GLY A 91 5.91 -3.24 0.77
CA GLY A 91 7.07 -3.99 1.24
C GLY A 91 7.40 -5.20 0.36
N ALA A 92 6.38 -5.98 -0.01
CA ALA A 92 6.58 -7.17 -0.84
C ALA A 92 7.04 -6.81 -2.27
N GLU A 93 6.50 -5.74 -2.87
CA GLU A 93 6.91 -5.30 -4.20
C GLU A 93 8.30 -4.63 -4.17
N ALA A 94 8.69 -3.96 -3.06
CA ALA A 94 10.06 -3.48 -2.88
C ALA A 94 11.07 -4.64 -2.85
N VAL A 95 10.78 -5.68 -2.08
CA VAL A 95 11.60 -6.91 -2.05
C VAL A 95 11.68 -7.54 -3.44
N ARG A 96 10.55 -7.68 -4.14
CA ARG A 96 10.49 -8.27 -5.49
C ARG A 96 11.30 -7.46 -6.49
N ALA A 97 11.18 -6.12 -6.46
CA ALA A 97 11.93 -5.24 -7.35
C ALA A 97 13.44 -5.37 -7.14
N LEU A 98 13.91 -5.47 -5.90
CA LEU A 98 15.33 -5.65 -5.58
C LEU A 98 15.82 -7.03 -6.00
N SER A 99 15.05 -8.10 -5.76
CA SER A 99 15.43 -9.46 -6.19
C SER A 99 15.53 -9.61 -7.71
N GLN A 100 14.78 -8.82 -8.48
CA GLN A 100 14.83 -8.81 -9.95
C GLN A 100 15.93 -7.92 -10.51
N ARG A 101 16.22 -6.77 -9.84
CA ARG A 101 17.22 -5.79 -10.31
C ARG A 101 18.65 -6.31 -10.16
N ALA A 102 18.98 -6.91 -9.02
CA ALA A 102 20.31 -7.35 -8.68
C ALA A 102 20.27 -8.55 -7.71
N PRO A 103 19.99 -9.77 -8.21
CA PRO A 103 19.78 -10.94 -7.33
C PRO A 103 20.94 -11.27 -6.41
N ALA A 104 22.18 -10.94 -6.82
CA ALA A 104 23.42 -11.21 -6.06
C ALA A 104 23.94 -9.99 -5.30
N ALA A 105 23.27 -8.84 -5.34
CA ALA A 105 23.68 -7.66 -4.58
C ALA A 105 23.10 -7.76 -3.15
N PRO A 106 23.94 -7.67 -2.10
CA PRO A 106 23.47 -7.77 -0.74
C PRO A 106 22.59 -6.57 -0.38
N VAL A 107 21.49 -6.83 0.31
CA VAL A 107 20.52 -5.84 0.78
C VAL A 107 20.43 -5.90 2.30
N ALA A 108 20.67 -4.76 2.96
CA ALA A 108 20.35 -4.63 4.37
C ALA A 108 18.86 -4.36 4.53
N LEU A 109 18.12 -5.36 4.98
CA LEU A 109 16.66 -5.31 5.09
C LEU A 109 16.22 -5.06 6.54
N PHE A 110 15.65 -3.89 6.80
CA PHE A 110 15.03 -3.51 8.08
C PHE A 110 13.52 -3.64 7.94
N ALA A 111 12.98 -4.77 8.38
CA ALA A 111 11.59 -5.16 8.16
C ALA A 111 11.13 -6.20 9.20
N SER A 112 9.84 -6.55 9.13
CA SER A 112 9.29 -7.65 9.91
C SER A 112 9.97 -9.00 9.58
N PRO A 113 9.99 -9.96 10.51
CA PRO A 113 10.48 -11.32 10.24
C PRO A 113 9.77 -11.99 9.06
N THR A 114 8.46 -11.72 8.88
CA THR A 114 7.67 -12.24 7.77
C THR A 114 8.20 -11.76 6.42
N LEU A 115 8.54 -10.48 6.33
CA LEU A 115 9.02 -9.90 5.08
C LEU A 115 10.47 -10.28 4.80
N ILE A 116 11.30 -10.45 5.84
CA ILE A 116 12.66 -10.99 5.71
C ILE A 116 12.60 -12.42 5.15
N ALA A 117 11.80 -13.30 5.74
CA ALA A 117 11.62 -14.66 5.23
C ALA A 117 11.04 -14.70 3.81
N TYR A 118 10.22 -13.71 3.43
CA TYR A 118 9.74 -13.56 2.06
C TYR A 118 10.88 -13.20 1.09
N ALA A 119 11.76 -12.28 1.49
CA ALA A 119 12.93 -11.87 0.71
C ALA A 119 13.90 -13.03 0.45
N GLU A 120 14.20 -13.80 1.48
CA GLU A 120 15.05 -14.99 1.40
C GLU A 120 14.46 -16.05 0.44
N ARG A 121 13.13 -16.30 0.50
CA ARG A 121 12.45 -17.21 -0.44
C ARG A 121 12.51 -16.75 -1.90
N LEU A 122 12.60 -15.45 -2.14
CA LEU A 122 12.80 -14.89 -3.48
C LEU A 122 14.27 -14.90 -3.93
N GLY A 123 15.18 -15.41 -3.10
CA GLY A 123 16.59 -15.48 -3.38
C GLY A 123 17.33 -14.13 -3.22
N LEU A 124 16.74 -13.16 -2.51
CA LEU A 124 17.43 -11.92 -2.19
C LEU A 124 18.49 -12.19 -1.12
N GLU A 125 19.71 -11.74 -1.36
CA GLU A 125 20.79 -11.83 -0.39
C GLU A 125 20.58 -10.77 0.71
N VAL A 126 20.05 -11.20 1.85
CA VAL A 126 19.83 -10.31 3.00
C VAL A 126 21.08 -10.28 3.85
N SER A 127 21.81 -9.16 3.83
CA SER A 127 23.07 -9.00 4.56
C SER A 127 23.33 -7.53 4.91
N GLU A 128 23.87 -7.29 6.10
CA GLU A 128 24.39 -5.97 6.49
C GLU A 128 25.90 -5.81 6.18
N GLN A 129 26.51 -6.80 5.54
CA GLN A 129 27.91 -6.75 5.15
C GLN A 129 28.05 -6.12 3.76
N GLU A 130 28.57 -4.89 3.71
CA GLU A 130 28.77 -4.11 2.48
C GLU A 130 27.55 -4.11 1.52
N PRO A 131 26.33 -3.81 2.01
CA PRO A 131 25.14 -3.84 1.15
C PRO A 131 25.15 -2.67 0.18
N ASP A 132 24.70 -2.93 -1.06
CA ASP A 132 24.47 -1.88 -2.04
C ASP A 132 23.21 -1.06 -1.70
N THR A 133 22.27 -1.67 -1.01
CA THR A 133 20.97 -1.07 -0.70
C THR A 133 20.56 -1.33 0.75
N VAL A 134 20.03 -0.30 1.39
CA VAL A 134 19.23 -0.40 2.62
C VAL A 134 17.76 -0.34 2.21
N LEU A 135 16.99 -1.41 2.47
CA LEU A 135 15.53 -1.38 2.34
C LEU A 135 14.90 -1.17 3.71
N LEU A 136 14.19 -0.04 3.85
CA LEU A 136 13.46 0.33 5.06
C LEU A 136 11.97 0.04 4.88
N CYS A 137 11.46 -0.86 5.72
CA CYS A 137 10.05 -1.21 5.88
C CYS A 137 9.58 -0.90 7.31
N ARG A 138 8.32 -1.12 7.61
CA ARG A 138 7.83 -1.07 8.98
C ARG A 138 8.40 -2.24 9.78
N ASP A 139 9.19 -1.90 10.77
CA ASP A 139 9.79 -2.84 11.72
C ASP A 139 9.41 -2.44 13.14
N VAL A 140 8.56 -3.23 13.78
CA VAL A 140 8.14 -2.99 15.18
C VAL A 140 9.24 -3.25 16.20
N GLY A 141 10.29 -3.96 15.80
CA GLY A 141 11.50 -4.19 16.58
C GLY A 141 12.59 -3.14 16.38
N PHE A 142 12.30 -2.08 15.58
CA PHE A 142 13.29 -1.04 15.29
C PHE A 142 13.72 -0.32 16.56
N ASP A 143 15.01 -0.35 16.82
CA ASP A 143 15.63 0.22 18.01
C ASP A 143 16.75 1.22 17.66
N TYR A 144 17.40 1.78 18.71
CA TYR A 144 18.52 2.68 18.55
C TYR A 144 19.71 2.01 17.82
N ALA A 145 19.93 0.71 18.04
CA ALA A 145 21.01 -0.02 17.38
C ALA A 145 20.74 -0.17 15.88
N ALA A 146 19.49 -0.45 15.48
CA ALA A 146 19.06 -0.48 14.08
C ALA A 146 19.26 0.88 13.40
N LEU A 147 18.82 1.99 14.05
CA LEU A 147 19.04 3.33 13.52
C LEU A 147 20.55 3.60 13.30
N ARG A 148 21.38 3.26 14.28
CA ARG A 148 22.84 3.46 14.18
C ARG A 148 23.45 2.63 13.04
N ARG A 149 23.01 1.37 12.84
CA ARG A 149 23.47 0.52 11.74
C ARG A 149 23.11 1.12 10.40
N ILE A 150 21.84 1.52 10.20
CA ILE A 150 21.39 2.18 8.96
C ILE A 150 22.25 3.40 8.64
N LEU A 151 22.49 4.28 9.63
CA LEU A 151 23.30 5.47 9.41
C LEU A 151 24.72 5.13 8.97
N GLY A 152 25.32 4.09 9.53
CA GLY A 152 26.65 3.61 9.13
C GLY A 152 26.67 3.08 7.68
N LEU A 153 25.66 2.29 7.29
CA LEU A 153 25.54 1.77 5.92
C LEU A 153 25.34 2.88 4.89
N LEU A 154 24.49 3.86 5.21
CA LEU A 154 24.28 5.03 4.35
C LEU A 154 25.52 5.94 4.25
N GLU A 155 26.33 6.03 5.30
CA GLU A 155 27.61 6.73 5.26
C GLU A 155 28.63 5.99 4.40
N ALA A 156 28.58 4.65 4.39
CA ALA A 156 29.41 3.81 3.53
C ALA A 156 28.99 3.85 2.05
N GLY A 157 27.85 4.46 1.73
CA GLY A 157 27.40 4.70 0.35
C GLY A 157 26.23 3.86 -0.13
N ALA A 158 25.62 3.04 0.73
CA ALA A 158 24.42 2.27 0.37
C ALA A 158 23.26 3.19 -0.05
N GLU A 159 22.50 2.79 -1.07
CA GLU A 159 21.26 3.47 -1.46
C GLU A 159 20.15 3.22 -0.43
N LEU A 160 19.28 4.20 -0.20
CA LEU A 160 18.11 4.04 0.66
C LEU A 160 16.84 3.86 -0.18
N VAL A 161 16.21 2.69 -0.06
CA VAL A 161 14.89 2.39 -0.57
C VAL A 161 13.91 2.33 0.59
N VAL A 162 12.75 2.95 0.46
CA VAL A 162 11.73 3.05 1.50
C VAL A 162 10.44 2.44 0.96
N ALA A 163 9.88 1.49 1.69
CA ALA A 163 8.69 0.79 1.24
C ALA A 163 7.50 1.74 1.08
N ASN A 164 7.26 2.62 2.06
CA ASN A 164 6.20 3.63 2.02
C ASN A 164 6.57 4.87 2.85
N PRO A 165 5.99 6.05 2.55
CA PRO A 165 6.30 7.30 3.25
C PRO A 165 5.37 7.57 4.44
N ASP A 166 4.40 6.71 4.75
CA ASP A 166 3.38 6.94 5.78
C ASP A 166 4.05 7.08 7.15
N VAL A 167 3.71 8.15 7.86
CA VAL A 167 4.30 8.44 9.17
C VAL A 167 3.60 7.65 10.26
N SER A 168 2.28 7.51 10.17
CA SER A 168 1.47 6.75 11.13
C SER A 168 0.12 6.37 10.52
N HIS A 169 -0.52 5.37 11.13
CA HIS A 169 -1.95 5.10 10.97
C HIS A 169 -2.65 5.13 12.33
N PRO A 170 -3.98 5.37 12.39
CA PRO A 170 -4.71 5.29 13.64
C PRO A 170 -4.91 3.83 14.07
N SER A 171 -4.71 3.53 15.36
CA SER A 171 -5.18 2.28 15.96
C SER A 171 -6.70 2.25 16.05
N LEU A 172 -7.29 1.11 16.43
CA LEU A 172 -8.72 1.01 16.75
C LEU A 172 -9.16 1.99 17.85
N ALA A 173 -8.26 2.34 18.77
CA ALA A 173 -8.50 3.33 19.84
C ALA A 173 -8.24 4.77 19.37
N GLY A 174 -7.88 5.00 18.11
CA GLY A 174 -7.57 6.33 17.55
C GLY A 174 -6.18 6.86 17.91
N THR A 175 -5.35 6.11 18.62
CA THR A 175 -3.96 6.50 18.89
C THR A 175 -3.08 6.27 17.67
N PRO A 176 -2.14 7.19 17.36
CA PRO A 176 -1.25 6.99 16.20
C PRO A 176 -0.28 5.82 16.44
N VAL A 177 -0.19 4.94 15.45
CA VAL A 177 0.79 3.84 15.41
C VAL A 177 1.86 4.23 14.39
N PRO A 178 3.16 4.23 14.77
CA PRO A 178 4.24 4.58 13.84
C PRO A 178 4.34 3.64 12.64
N GLU A 179 4.60 4.22 11.48
CA GLU A 179 4.83 3.55 10.22
C GLU A 179 6.26 3.79 9.68
N THR A 180 6.57 3.27 8.51
CA THR A 180 7.90 3.37 7.87
C THR A 180 8.40 4.81 7.77
N GLY A 181 7.50 5.76 7.47
CA GLY A 181 7.83 7.19 7.39
C GLY A 181 8.31 7.80 8.70
N ALA A 182 7.87 7.28 9.87
CA ALA A 182 8.41 7.70 11.17
C ALA A 182 9.87 7.28 11.35
N LEU A 183 10.22 6.07 10.90
CA LEU A 183 11.59 5.56 10.93
C LEU A 183 12.48 6.36 9.94
N LEU A 184 11.97 6.65 8.76
CA LEU A 184 12.61 7.54 7.79
C LEU A 184 12.84 8.95 8.36
N ALA A 185 11.86 9.50 9.10
CA ALA A 185 12.01 10.80 9.74
C ALA A 185 13.15 10.82 10.77
N ALA A 186 13.33 9.73 11.54
CA ALA A 186 14.47 9.59 12.46
C ALA A 186 15.81 9.61 11.71
N ILE A 187 15.92 8.91 10.58
CA ILE A 187 17.12 8.93 9.72
C ILE A 187 17.35 10.35 9.19
N ARG A 188 16.32 11.00 8.65
CA ARG A 188 16.42 12.33 8.05
C ARG A 188 16.68 13.45 9.07
N SER A 189 16.33 13.28 10.33
CA SER A 189 16.69 14.23 11.39
C SER A 189 18.20 14.36 11.57
N ILE A 190 18.95 13.29 11.28
CA ILE A 190 20.42 13.22 11.39
C ILE A 190 21.07 13.48 10.02
N ARG A 191 20.46 12.97 8.95
CA ARG A 191 20.91 13.11 7.55
C ARG A 191 19.86 13.84 6.70
N PRO A 192 19.65 15.14 6.84
CA PRO A 192 18.53 15.86 6.20
C PRO A 192 18.60 15.86 4.66
N ARG A 193 19.77 15.63 4.08
CA ARG A 193 19.99 15.55 2.61
C ARG A 193 20.02 14.12 2.08
N GLN A 194 19.69 13.10 2.92
CA GLN A 194 19.66 11.71 2.47
C GLN A 194 18.67 11.56 1.32
N ARG A 195 19.17 11.09 0.16
CA ARG A 195 18.32 10.70 -0.97
C ARG A 195 17.72 9.32 -0.69
N PHE A 196 16.50 9.12 -1.13
CA PHE A 196 15.80 7.84 -1.01
C PHE A 196 14.79 7.67 -2.14
N HIS A 197 14.44 6.42 -2.43
CA HIS A 197 13.41 6.05 -3.39
C HIS A 197 12.24 5.42 -2.63
N VAL A 198 11.02 5.84 -2.96
CA VAL A 198 9.78 5.29 -2.38
C VAL A 198 9.15 4.33 -3.39
N ILE A 199 8.65 3.21 -2.90
CA ILE A 199 7.94 2.21 -3.72
C ILE A 199 6.42 2.36 -3.60
N GLY A 200 5.93 2.65 -2.39
CA GLY A 200 4.52 2.74 -2.04
C GLY A 200 3.82 3.99 -2.59
N LYS A 201 2.51 4.03 -2.42
CA LYS A 201 1.67 5.19 -2.74
C LYS A 201 2.19 6.45 -2.02
N PRO A 202 2.15 7.64 -2.64
CA PRO A 202 1.50 7.99 -3.91
C PRO A 202 2.31 7.66 -5.16
N GLU A 203 3.52 7.09 -5.05
CA GLU A 203 4.31 6.75 -6.25
C GLU A 203 3.54 5.78 -7.15
N PRO A 204 3.67 5.91 -8.50
CA PRO A 204 2.85 5.16 -9.44
C PRO A 204 3.16 3.66 -9.50
N HIS A 205 4.22 3.21 -8.85
CA HIS A 205 4.77 1.87 -9.00
C HIS A 205 3.75 0.76 -8.67
N LEU A 206 3.09 0.82 -7.51
CA LEU A 206 2.12 -0.21 -7.09
C LEU A 206 0.90 -0.24 -8.01
N PHE A 207 0.40 0.91 -8.45
CA PHE A 207 -0.73 1.01 -9.38
C PHE A 207 -0.36 0.40 -10.74
N ALA A 208 0.85 0.70 -11.25
CA ALA A 208 1.34 0.15 -12.52
C ALA A 208 1.45 -1.38 -12.46
N ILE A 209 1.93 -1.95 -11.35
CA ILE A 209 1.97 -3.40 -11.14
C ILE A 209 0.55 -3.99 -11.13
N ALA A 210 -0.38 -3.38 -10.40
CA ALA A 210 -1.76 -3.85 -10.34
C ALA A 210 -2.41 -3.86 -11.73
N MET A 211 -2.27 -2.77 -12.49
CA MET A 211 -2.80 -2.68 -13.85
C MET A 211 -2.15 -3.69 -14.81
N ALA A 212 -0.83 -3.86 -14.73
CA ALA A 212 -0.12 -4.82 -15.58
C ALA A 212 -0.57 -6.26 -15.31
N ARG A 213 -0.73 -6.64 -14.02
CA ARG A 213 -1.24 -7.96 -13.64
C ARG A 213 -2.72 -8.15 -13.99
N ALA A 214 -3.51 -7.09 -13.92
CA ALA A 214 -4.92 -7.10 -14.34
C ALA A 214 -5.12 -7.08 -15.86
N GLY A 215 -4.07 -6.81 -16.64
CA GLY A 215 -4.15 -6.67 -18.09
C GLY A 215 -4.99 -5.46 -18.53
N THR A 216 -4.93 -4.34 -17.78
CA THR A 216 -5.78 -3.16 -18.01
C THR A 216 -4.96 -1.87 -18.06
N THR A 217 -5.64 -0.77 -18.41
CA THR A 217 -5.09 0.58 -18.49
C THR A 217 -5.80 1.50 -17.49
N ALA A 218 -5.21 2.67 -17.21
CA ALA A 218 -5.71 3.59 -16.19
C ALA A 218 -7.14 4.09 -16.44
N ASP A 219 -7.52 4.29 -17.70
CA ASP A 219 -8.87 4.70 -18.13
C ASP A 219 -9.96 3.63 -17.90
N ARG A 220 -9.54 2.38 -17.65
CA ARG A 220 -10.41 1.23 -17.36
C ARG A 220 -10.22 0.67 -15.95
N ALA A 221 -9.46 1.35 -15.12
CA ALA A 221 -9.24 1.05 -13.72
C ALA A 221 -9.84 2.14 -12.83
N LEU A 222 -10.35 1.74 -11.67
CA LEU A 222 -10.85 2.65 -10.64
C LEU A 222 -10.08 2.40 -9.36
N MET A 223 -9.50 3.44 -8.76
CA MET A 223 -8.94 3.39 -7.41
C MET A 223 -10.00 3.76 -6.38
N ILE A 224 -10.17 2.93 -5.36
CA ILE A 224 -10.98 3.20 -4.17
C ILE A 224 -10.04 3.32 -2.98
N GLY A 225 -10.09 4.46 -2.28
CA GLY A 225 -9.22 4.71 -1.14
C GLY A 225 -9.80 5.77 -0.21
N ASP A 226 -9.31 5.83 1.01
CA ASP A 226 -9.73 6.80 2.00
C ASP A 226 -8.77 8.00 2.10
N ASN A 227 -7.54 7.86 1.60
CA ASN A 227 -6.50 8.86 1.70
C ASN A 227 -6.21 9.54 0.35
N GLU A 228 -6.65 10.80 0.23
CA GLU A 228 -6.43 11.61 -0.97
C GLU A 228 -4.96 11.88 -1.28
N ALA A 229 -4.10 11.96 -0.24
CA ALA A 229 -2.68 12.25 -0.41
C ALA A 229 -1.86 11.05 -0.93
N THR A 230 -2.36 9.84 -0.79
CA THR A 230 -1.70 8.62 -1.28
C THR A 230 -2.48 7.98 -2.43
N ASP A 231 -3.73 7.60 -2.20
CA ASP A 231 -4.59 6.92 -3.18
C ASP A 231 -5.01 7.86 -4.31
N GLY A 232 -5.52 9.04 -3.92
CA GLY A 232 -5.97 10.06 -4.87
C GLY A 232 -4.82 10.61 -5.69
N ALA A 233 -3.73 11.03 -5.04
CA ALA A 233 -2.57 11.59 -5.73
C ALA A 233 -1.90 10.57 -6.68
N GLY A 234 -1.81 9.29 -6.27
CA GLY A 234 -1.26 8.24 -7.11
C GLY A 234 -2.15 7.91 -8.31
N ALA A 235 -3.47 7.89 -8.12
CA ALA A 235 -4.43 7.70 -9.22
C ALA A 235 -4.40 8.87 -10.21
N ASP A 236 -4.39 10.12 -9.71
CA ASP A 236 -4.34 11.34 -10.52
C ASP A 236 -3.07 11.40 -11.39
N ALA A 237 -1.91 11.05 -10.82
CA ALA A 237 -0.65 11.00 -11.55
C ALA A 237 -0.67 10.05 -12.76
N LEU A 238 -1.58 9.07 -12.77
CA LEU A 238 -1.76 8.09 -13.86
C LEU A 238 -2.98 8.36 -14.73
N GLY A 239 -3.76 9.42 -14.43
CA GLY A 239 -5.04 9.68 -15.10
C GLY A 239 -6.10 8.61 -14.80
N MET A 240 -6.00 7.92 -13.67
CA MET A 240 -6.94 6.90 -13.20
C MET A 240 -8.08 7.54 -12.43
N ALA A 241 -9.30 7.03 -12.61
CA ALA A 241 -10.43 7.46 -11.80
C ALA A 241 -10.21 7.11 -10.32
N PHE A 242 -10.59 8.04 -9.44
CA PHE A 242 -10.49 7.85 -7.99
C PHE A 242 -11.84 8.04 -7.31
N LEU A 243 -12.21 7.08 -6.47
CA LEU A 243 -13.37 7.14 -5.59
C LEU A 243 -12.89 7.23 -4.14
N ARG A 244 -13.03 8.42 -3.55
CA ARG A 244 -12.76 8.60 -2.14
C ARG A 244 -13.87 8.02 -1.28
N VAL A 245 -13.51 7.22 -0.28
CA VAL A 245 -14.42 6.66 0.71
C VAL A 245 -14.16 7.24 2.10
N VAL A 246 -15.14 7.06 2.99
CA VAL A 246 -14.99 7.50 4.38
C VAL A 246 -14.22 6.42 5.15
N PRO A 247 -13.11 6.78 5.83
CA PRO A 247 -12.33 5.82 6.59
C PRO A 247 -13.18 5.03 7.59
N ASN A 248 -12.97 3.71 7.63
CA ASN A 248 -13.63 2.78 8.55
C ASN A 248 -15.17 2.67 8.42
N LEU A 249 -15.78 3.25 7.40
CA LEU A 249 -17.21 3.09 7.13
C LEU A 249 -17.54 1.73 6.50
N GLY A 250 -16.57 1.13 5.79
CA GLY A 250 -16.76 -0.05 4.96
C GLY A 250 -17.36 0.29 3.59
N LEU A 251 -17.45 -0.72 2.71
CA LEU A 251 -17.77 -0.52 1.30
C LEU A 251 -19.16 -1.05 0.87
N GLY A 252 -19.95 -1.55 1.82
CA GLY A 252 -21.27 -2.11 1.50
C GLY A 252 -22.20 -1.12 0.81
N HIS A 253 -22.12 0.16 1.14
CA HIS A 253 -22.92 1.23 0.55
C HIS A 253 -22.63 1.47 -0.94
N LEU A 254 -21.50 1.01 -1.47
CA LEU A 254 -21.14 1.13 -2.89
C LEU A 254 -21.86 0.13 -3.78
N LEU A 255 -22.54 -0.86 -3.21
CA LEU A 255 -23.29 -1.87 -3.98
C LEU A 255 -24.69 -1.41 -4.42
N GLY A 256 -25.13 -0.21 -3.97
CA GLY A 256 -26.51 0.26 -4.18
C GLY A 256 -27.52 -0.55 -3.36
N ASP A 257 -28.80 -0.24 -3.52
CA ASP A 257 -29.93 -0.90 -2.81
C ASP A 257 -30.23 -2.33 -3.31
N ALA A 258 -29.25 -3.05 -3.85
CA ALA A 258 -29.45 -4.39 -4.43
C ALA A 258 -29.47 -5.52 -3.38
N THR A 259 -29.75 -5.20 -2.11
CA THR A 259 -29.96 -6.21 -1.05
C THR A 259 -31.12 -5.85 -0.15
N CYS A 260 -32.34 -6.10 -0.63
CA CYS A 260 -33.46 -6.50 0.19
C CYS A 260 -33.78 -7.96 -0.10
#